data_aa3d0fa57716bce05934de592889cbd0
#
_entry.id   aa3d0fa57716bce05934de592889cbd0
#
_cell.length_a   1.000
_cell.length_b   1.000
_cell.length_c   1.000
_cell.angle_alpha   90.00
_cell.angle_beta   90.00
_cell.angle_gamma   90.00
#
_symmetry.space_group_name_H-M   'P 1'
#
loop_
_entity.id
_entity.type
_entity.pdbx_description
1 polymer ?
#
loop_
_entity_poly.entity_id
_entity_poly.type
_entity_poly.pdbx_seq_one_letter_code
_entity_poly.pdbx_strand_id
1 'polypeptide(L)'
;MLIITIDGPSGVGKGTLALNLVEKLELNYLNSGSIYRSIGYIAEINSIDLNNTDELINIGSSIIFNIKHDSHDVDIIYEDKIINNLIFNEETAKIASKISSNKALRLSLVSIQRSFAKEPGLIAEGRDMGSVIFPNAEIKFFLMANNETKAKRRLNQLKEKGINVSLTQLIDELNARDKRDLTRKASPLVIPDDALVIETDNKSIKDVQKEAMKYIKSSNQL
;
A
#
# COMPACT_ATOMS: atom_id res chain seq x y z
N MET A 1 21.45 -3.98 2.99
CA MET A 1 20.37 -2.99 3.26
C MET A 1 19.10 -3.79 3.49
N LEU A 2 18.49 -3.65 4.66
CA LEU A 2 17.30 -4.42 5.04
C LEU A 2 16.04 -3.94 4.28
N ILE A 3 15.35 -4.84 3.59
CA ILE A 3 14.05 -4.60 2.95
C ILE A 3 13.00 -5.51 3.60
N ILE A 4 11.95 -4.90 4.12
CA ILE A 4 10.79 -5.60 4.69
C ILE A 4 9.56 -5.30 3.82
N THR A 5 8.90 -6.34 3.34
CA THR A 5 7.65 -6.16 2.59
C THR A 5 6.43 -6.57 3.39
N ILE A 6 5.32 -5.85 3.21
CA ILE A 6 4.05 -6.11 3.88
C ILE A 6 2.93 -6.11 2.83
N ASP A 7 2.51 -7.28 2.42
CA ASP A 7 1.44 -7.45 1.43
C ASP A 7 0.14 -7.95 2.07
N GLY A 8 -0.94 -7.91 1.32
CA GLY A 8 -2.24 -8.40 1.74
C GLY A 8 -3.41 -7.55 1.24
N PRO A 9 -4.66 -8.01 1.42
CA PRO A 9 -5.88 -7.33 0.97
C PRO A 9 -6.07 -5.94 1.57
N SER A 10 -7.13 -5.25 1.17
CA SER A 10 -7.50 -3.95 1.74
C SER A 10 -8.04 -4.12 3.16
N GLY A 11 -7.72 -3.21 4.10
CA GLY A 11 -8.30 -3.19 5.44
C GLY A 11 -7.71 -4.18 6.45
N VAL A 12 -6.67 -4.94 6.11
CA VAL A 12 -6.03 -5.93 7.02
C VAL A 12 -5.05 -5.32 8.02
N GLY A 13 -4.75 -4.02 7.95
CA GLY A 13 -3.87 -3.34 8.91
C GLY A 13 -2.42 -3.17 8.45
N LYS A 14 -2.11 -3.33 7.15
CA LYS A 14 -0.74 -3.19 6.61
C LYS A 14 -0.08 -1.86 6.99
N GLY A 15 -0.75 -0.73 6.69
CA GLY A 15 -0.20 0.59 6.97
C GLY A 15 0.07 0.82 8.45
N THR A 16 -0.80 0.32 9.32
CA THR A 16 -0.59 0.40 10.78
C THR A 16 0.65 -0.38 11.20
N LEU A 17 0.82 -1.62 10.70
CA LEU A 17 2.02 -2.41 10.98
C LEU A 17 3.25 -1.73 10.39
N ALA A 18 3.19 -1.28 9.13
CA ALA A 18 4.31 -0.63 8.45
C ALA A 18 4.82 0.59 9.22
N LEU A 19 3.94 1.52 9.58
CA LEU A 19 4.32 2.72 10.33
C LEU A 19 4.91 2.40 11.72
N ASN A 20 4.33 1.42 12.42
CA ASN A 20 4.89 0.98 13.71
C ASN A 20 6.28 0.34 13.58
N LEU A 21 6.56 -0.36 12.47
CA LEU A 21 7.89 -0.91 12.20
C LEU A 21 8.86 0.18 11.75
N VAL A 22 8.43 1.14 10.93
CA VAL A 22 9.22 2.32 10.54
C VAL A 22 9.73 3.06 11.78
N GLU A 23 8.83 3.39 12.72
CA GLU A 23 9.17 4.07 13.97
C GLU A 23 10.18 3.28 14.82
N LYS A 24 10.06 1.93 14.84
CA LYS A 24 10.93 1.09 15.67
C LYS A 24 12.29 0.76 15.06
N LEU A 25 12.35 0.70 13.74
CA LEU A 25 13.53 0.25 13.01
C LEU A 25 14.24 1.41 12.30
N GLU A 26 13.65 2.60 12.31
CA GLU A 26 14.17 3.81 11.68
C GLU A 26 14.49 3.61 10.18
N LEU A 27 13.62 2.84 9.49
CA LEU A 27 13.74 2.54 8.06
C LEU A 27 12.88 3.48 7.23
N ASN A 28 13.23 3.65 5.95
CA ASN A 28 12.40 4.39 4.99
C ASN A 28 11.05 3.71 4.78
N TYR A 29 10.07 4.46 4.33
CA TYR A 29 8.71 3.95 4.10
C TYR A 29 8.26 4.10 2.65
N LEU A 30 7.68 3.04 2.11
CA LEU A 30 6.97 3.06 0.84
C LEU A 30 5.54 2.55 1.03
N ASN A 31 4.56 3.40 0.79
CA ASN A 31 3.18 2.99 0.54
C ASN A 31 2.95 2.93 -0.97
N SER A 32 3.01 1.73 -1.56
CA SER A 32 2.76 1.55 -3.00
C SER A 32 1.38 2.07 -3.42
N GLY A 33 0.39 1.93 -2.55
CA GLY A 33 -0.96 2.44 -2.80
C GLY A 33 -1.02 3.97 -2.97
N SER A 34 -0.14 4.73 -2.33
CA SER A 34 -0.09 6.19 -2.46
C SER A 34 0.33 6.61 -3.88
N ILE A 35 1.22 5.86 -4.53
CA ILE A 35 1.64 6.13 -5.92
C ILE A 35 0.44 6.07 -6.87
N TYR A 36 -0.35 4.97 -6.80
CA TYR A 36 -1.55 4.84 -7.64
C TYR A 36 -2.63 5.87 -7.28
N ARG A 37 -2.74 6.24 -6.00
CA ARG A 37 -3.66 7.28 -5.57
C ARG A 37 -3.25 8.65 -6.10
N SER A 38 -1.97 8.97 -6.12
CA SER A 38 -1.48 10.23 -6.68
C SER A 38 -1.79 10.32 -8.18
N ILE A 39 -1.53 9.27 -8.93
CA ILE A 39 -1.88 9.21 -10.35
C ILE A 39 -3.40 9.35 -10.54
N GLY A 40 -4.20 8.62 -9.74
CA GLY A 40 -5.65 8.69 -9.81
C GLY A 40 -6.22 10.08 -9.49
N TYR A 41 -5.69 10.74 -8.47
CA TYR A 41 -6.07 12.11 -8.10
C TYR A 41 -5.73 13.11 -9.20
N ILE A 42 -4.52 13.04 -9.76
CA ILE A 42 -4.09 13.95 -10.82
C ILE A 42 -4.90 13.72 -12.10
N ALA A 43 -5.18 12.45 -12.44
CA ALA A 43 -6.03 12.12 -13.57
C ALA A 43 -7.45 12.69 -13.41
N GLU A 44 -8.01 12.62 -12.19
CA GLU A 44 -9.34 13.15 -11.87
C GLU A 44 -9.41 14.67 -12.03
N ILE A 45 -8.50 15.41 -11.39
CA ILE A 45 -8.52 16.91 -11.44
C ILE A 45 -8.23 17.46 -12.85
N ASN A 46 -7.51 16.70 -13.69
CA ASN A 46 -7.22 17.08 -15.07
C ASN A 46 -8.19 16.45 -16.09
N SER A 47 -9.25 15.75 -15.63
CA SER A 47 -10.24 15.09 -16.49
C SER A 47 -9.61 14.12 -17.51
N ILE A 48 -8.57 13.41 -17.12
CA ILE A 48 -7.87 12.43 -17.95
C ILE A 48 -8.68 11.13 -18.04
N ASP A 49 -8.82 10.58 -19.25
CA ASP A 49 -9.42 9.25 -19.42
C ASP A 49 -8.56 8.17 -18.76
N LEU A 50 -9.14 7.45 -17.81
CA LEU A 50 -8.47 6.36 -17.09
C LEU A 50 -8.10 5.15 -17.98
N ASN A 51 -8.54 5.12 -19.22
CA ASN A 51 -8.12 4.14 -20.23
C ASN A 51 -6.92 4.63 -21.07
N ASN A 52 -6.58 5.92 -20.99
CA ASN A 52 -5.40 6.47 -21.67
C ASN A 52 -4.13 6.14 -20.87
N THR A 53 -3.57 4.98 -21.18
CA THR A 53 -2.40 4.43 -20.48
C THR A 53 -1.18 5.34 -20.55
N ASP A 54 -0.95 5.97 -21.70
CA ASP A 54 0.24 6.83 -21.91
C ASP A 54 0.17 8.10 -21.05
N GLU A 55 -1.00 8.71 -20.93
CA GLU A 55 -1.20 9.85 -20.04
C GLU A 55 -1.03 9.44 -18.57
N LEU A 56 -1.56 8.29 -18.15
CA LEU A 56 -1.34 7.80 -16.77
C LEU A 56 0.13 7.53 -16.46
N ILE A 57 0.91 7.02 -17.42
CA ILE A 57 2.36 6.82 -17.29
C ILE A 57 3.08 8.18 -17.18
N ASN A 58 2.70 9.15 -18.02
CA ASN A 58 3.27 10.49 -17.98
C ASN A 58 3.01 11.17 -16.63
N ILE A 59 1.78 11.06 -16.10
CA ILE A 59 1.47 11.53 -14.74
C ILE A 59 2.39 10.86 -13.72
N GLY A 60 2.51 9.52 -13.77
CA GLY A 60 3.37 8.78 -12.84
C GLY A 60 4.82 9.26 -12.85
N SER A 61 5.32 9.64 -14.02
CA SER A 61 6.68 10.17 -14.21
C SER A 61 6.85 11.63 -13.76
N SER A 62 5.77 12.41 -13.68
CA SER A 62 5.81 13.83 -13.26
C SER A 62 5.73 14.02 -11.75
N ILE A 63 5.37 12.96 -11.00
CA ILE A 63 5.26 13.02 -9.53
C ILE A 63 6.65 12.87 -8.91
N ILE A 64 6.97 13.78 -8.00
CA ILE A 64 8.20 13.72 -7.21
C ILE A 64 7.85 13.11 -5.84
N PHE A 65 8.59 12.08 -5.44
CA PHE A 65 8.52 11.47 -4.12
C PHE A 65 9.77 11.86 -3.33
N ASN A 66 9.61 12.74 -2.36
CA ASN A 66 10.71 13.21 -1.51
C ASN A 66 10.64 12.54 -0.13
N ILE A 67 11.60 11.65 0.15
CA ILE A 67 11.71 10.97 1.43
C ILE A 67 12.31 11.93 2.45
N LYS A 68 11.58 12.20 3.54
CA LYS A 68 12.05 13.01 4.67
C LYS A 68 12.91 12.16 5.59
N HIS A 69 14.18 12.50 5.71
CA HIS A 69 15.11 11.76 6.56
C HIS A 69 14.77 11.82 8.06
N ASP A 70 14.17 12.92 8.51
CA ASP A 70 13.88 13.15 9.94
C ASP A 70 12.61 12.44 10.44
N SER A 71 11.65 12.18 9.56
CA SER A 71 10.34 11.60 9.92
C SER A 71 10.02 10.29 9.20
N HIS A 72 10.89 9.85 8.29
CA HIS A 72 10.66 8.72 7.39
C HIS A 72 9.37 8.81 6.54
N ASP A 73 8.75 9.99 6.53
CA ASP A 73 7.58 10.32 5.70
C ASP A 73 8.00 10.61 4.26
N VAL A 74 7.03 10.58 3.37
CA VAL A 74 7.24 10.89 1.95
C VAL A 74 6.35 12.04 1.55
N ASP A 75 6.95 13.17 1.14
CA ASP A 75 6.20 14.21 0.44
C ASP A 75 5.95 13.79 -0.99
N ILE A 76 4.70 13.83 -1.37
CA ILE A 76 4.26 13.57 -2.73
C ILE A 76 3.98 14.92 -3.38
N ILE A 77 4.80 15.28 -4.36
CA ILE A 77 4.81 16.62 -4.94
C ILE A 77 4.38 16.53 -6.41
N TYR A 78 3.41 17.36 -6.78
CA TYR A 78 2.95 17.55 -8.13
C TYR A 78 2.77 19.05 -8.39
N GLU A 79 3.35 19.58 -9.48
CA GLU A 79 3.35 21.01 -9.81
C GLU A 79 3.72 21.91 -8.60
N ASP A 80 4.84 21.57 -7.96
CA ASP A 80 5.40 22.26 -6.78
C ASP A 80 4.47 22.27 -5.54
N LYS A 81 3.42 21.45 -5.52
CA LYS A 81 2.48 21.34 -4.40
C LYS A 81 2.54 19.97 -3.75
N ILE A 82 2.55 19.93 -2.42
CA ILE A 82 2.40 18.68 -1.65
C ILE A 82 0.93 18.25 -1.68
N ILE A 83 0.67 17.06 -2.21
CA ILE A 83 -0.68 16.52 -2.41
C ILE A 83 -1.06 15.41 -1.41
N ASN A 84 -0.22 15.10 -0.42
CA ASN A 84 -0.43 14.00 0.52
C ASN A 84 -1.84 13.95 1.12
N ASN A 85 -2.38 15.08 1.58
CA ASN A 85 -3.70 15.13 2.21
C ASN A 85 -4.86 15.01 1.23
N LEU A 86 -4.62 15.19 -0.06
CA LEU A 86 -5.64 15.20 -1.11
C LEU A 86 -5.93 13.80 -1.66
N ILE A 87 -4.96 12.88 -1.58
CA ILE A 87 -5.03 11.55 -2.20
C ILE A 87 -5.71 10.46 -1.34
N PHE A 88 -5.95 10.71 -0.04
CA PHE A 88 -6.50 9.70 0.88
C PHE A 88 -8.01 9.84 1.10
N ASN A 89 -8.78 9.98 0.01
CA ASN A 89 -10.24 9.95 0.00
C ASN A 89 -10.77 8.68 -0.71
N GLU A 90 -12.10 8.45 -0.65
CA GLU A 90 -12.75 7.26 -1.23
C GLU A 90 -12.73 7.26 -2.76
N GLU A 91 -12.95 8.42 -3.39
CA GLU A 91 -12.98 8.54 -4.85
C GLU A 91 -11.62 8.18 -5.44
N THR A 92 -10.57 8.81 -4.93
CA THR A 92 -9.18 8.50 -5.32
C THR A 92 -8.84 7.03 -5.06
N ALA A 93 -9.38 6.41 -3.99
CA ALA A 93 -9.18 4.99 -3.73
C ALA A 93 -9.82 4.08 -4.79
N LYS A 94 -11.01 4.45 -5.29
CA LYS A 94 -11.70 3.72 -6.37
C LYS A 94 -10.93 3.84 -7.68
N ILE A 95 -10.51 5.04 -8.04
CA ILE A 95 -9.71 5.31 -9.24
C ILE A 95 -8.38 4.54 -9.17
N ALA A 96 -7.63 4.65 -8.08
CA ALA A 96 -6.38 3.92 -7.87
C ALA A 96 -6.55 2.40 -8.03
N SER A 97 -7.62 1.84 -7.48
CA SER A 97 -7.93 0.42 -7.65
C SER A 97 -8.24 0.03 -9.11
N LYS A 98 -8.88 0.93 -9.88
CA LYS A 98 -9.15 0.72 -11.31
C LYS A 98 -7.86 0.74 -12.12
N ILE A 99 -7.07 1.82 -12.01
CA ILE A 99 -5.83 1.99 -12.80
C ILE A 99 -4.74 1.01 -12.42
N SER A 100 -4.70 0.53 -11.17
CA SER A 100 -3.72 -0.46 -10.72
C SER A 100 -3.86 -1.83 -11.39
N SER A 101 -4.91 -2.10 -12.15
CA SER A 101 -5.05 -3.29 -12.99
C SER A 101 -4.37 -3.15 -14.36
N ASN A 102 -3.98 -1.94 -14.77
CA ASN A 102 -3.31 -1.69 -16.04
C ASN A 102 -1.86 -2.18 -16.01
N LYS A 103 -1.55 -3.17 -16.86
CA LYS A 103 -0.24 -3.83 -16.90
C LYS A 103 0.89 -2.87 -17.26
N ALA A 104 0.70 -2.01 -18.27
CA ALA A 104 1.75 -1.11 -18.75
C ALA A 104 2.07 -0.04 -17.69
N LEU A 105 1.04 0.54 -17.05
CA LEU A 105 1.22 1.45 -15.93
C LEU A 105 1.98 0.78 -14.77
N ARG A 106 1.63 -0.46 -14.41
CA ARG A 106 2.36 -1.16 -13.34
C ARG A 106 3.84 -1.33 -13.67
N LEU A 107 4.14 -1.72 -14.90
CA LEU A 107 5.53 -1.90 -15.34
C LEU A 107 6.33 -0.60 -15.31
N SER A 108 5.74 0.52 -15.72
CA SER A 108 6.41 1.83 -15.70
C SER A 108 6.71 2.30 -14.27
N LEU A 109 5.93 1.88 -13.27
CA LEU A 109 6.10 2.28 -11.88
C LEU A 109 7.08 1.41 -11.08
N VAL A 110 7.61 0.32 -11.64
CA VAL A 110 8.54 -0.58 -10.92
C VAL A 110 9.81 0.15 -10.49
N SER A 111 10.42 0.92 -11.40
CA SER A 111 11.65 1.67 -11.12
C SER A 111 11.43 2.73 -10.04
N ILE A 112 10.31 3.44 -10.09
CA ILE A 112 9.93 4.42 -9.08
C ILE A 112 9.80 3.75 -7.71
N GLN A 113 9.07 2.64 -7.60
CA GLN A 113 8.91 1.92 -6.34
C GLN A 113 10.26 1.41 -5.79
N ARG A 114 11.11 0.87 -6.66
CA ARG A 114 12.44 0.38 -6.28
C ARG A 114 13.40 1.49 -5.84
N SER A 115 13.25 2.71 -6.32
CA SER A 115 14.09 3.85 -5.93
C SER A 115 13.93 4.28 -4.47
N PHE A 116 12.89 3.79 -3.76
CA PHE A 116 12.73 3.99 -2.32
C PHE A 116 13.67 3.11 -1.47
N ALA A 117 14.24 2.05 -2.07
CA ALA A 117 15.21 1.19 -1.39
C ALA A 117 16.55 1.91 -1.29
N LYS A 118 16.73 2.68 -0.21
CA LYS A 118 17.91 3.45 0.15
C LYS A 118 18.29 3.19 1.60
N GLU A 119 19.56 3.47 1.96
CA GLU A 119 19.96 3.42 3.36
C GLU A 119 19.04 4.31 4.24
N PRO A 120 18.73 3.90 5.48
CA PRO A 120 19.23 2.69 6.19
C PRO A 120 18.52 1.39 5.80
N GLY A 121 17.47 1.40 5.01
CA GLY A 121 16.65 0.28 4.58
C GLY A 121 15.23 0.71 4.27
N LEU A 122 14.32 -0.25 4.01
CA LEU A 122 12.97 0.04 3.52
C LEU A 122 11.92 -0.87 4.14
N ILE A 123 10.79 -0.29 4.53
CA ILE A 123 9.53 -0.99 4.75
C ILE A 123 8.58 -0.62 3.61
N ALA A 124 8.22 -1.61 2.79
CA ALA A 124 7.33 -1.42 1.64
C ALA A 124 6.00 -2.14 1.85
N GLU A 125 4.89 -1.40 1.82
CA GLU A 125 3.55 -1.99 1.87
C GLU A 125 2.80 -1.91 0.54
N GLY A 126 2.08 -2.98 0.22
CA GLY A 126 1.32 -3.03 -1.04
C GLY A 126 0.45 -4.26 -1.22
N ARG A 127 0.56 -4.85 -2.42
CA ARG A 127 -0.12 -6.06 -2.86
C ARG A 127 0.84 -7.08 -3.50
N ASP A 128 1.96 -6.61 -3.96
CA ASP A 128 2.94 -7.35 -4.75
C ASP A 128 4.37 -6.91 -4.44
N MET A 129 4.58 -6.36 -3.25
CA MET A 129 5.90 -5.88 -2.82
C MET A 129 6.88 -7.06 -2.73
N GLY A 130 6.51 -8.12 -2.02
CA GLY A 130 7.35 -9.29 -1.81
C GLY A 130 7.35 -10.28 -2.99
N SER A 131 6.36 -10.22 -3.89
CA SER A 131 6.28 -11.13 -5.03
C SER A 131 6.86 -10.55 -6.33
N VAL A 132 6.82 -9.21 -6.52
CA VAL A 132 7.18 -8.56 -7.81
C VAL A 132 8.18 -7.42 -7.63
N ILE A 133 7.91 -6.48 -6.73
CA ILE A 133 8.74 -5.27 -6.61
C ILE A 133 10.07 -5.58 -5.93
N PHE A 134 10.03 -6.27 -4.81
CA PHE A 134 11.20 -6.69 -4.02
C PHE A 134 11.19 -8.20 -3.76
N PRO A 135 11.31 -9.03 -4.81
CA PRO A 135 11.22 -10.49 -4.66
C PRO A 135 12.34 -11.08 -3.79
N ASN A 136 13.43 -10.36 -3.64
CA ASN A 136 14.59 -10.73 -2.81
C ASN A 136 14.58 -9.99 -1.45
N ALA A 137 13.46 -9.45 -1.00
CA ALA A 137 13.35 -8.82 0.32
C ALA A 137 13.70 -9.84 1.41
N GLU A 138 14.50 -9.41 2.39
CA GLU A 138 14.99 -10.26 3.49
C GLU A 138 13.84 -10.74 4.39
N ILE A 139 12.78 -9.93 4.50
CA ILE A 139 11.61 -10.26 5.32
C ILE A 139 10.35 -9.93 4.54
N LYS A 140 9.44 -10.90 4.50
CA LYS A 140 8.15 -10.74 3.85
C LYS A 140 7.02 -11.09 4.80
N PHE A 141 6.10 -10.17 4.96
CA PHE A 141 4.85 -10.37 5.69
C PHE A 141 3.67 -10.38 4.73
N PHE A 142 2.72 -11.28 4.96
CA PHE A 142 1.43 -11.26 4.29
C PHE A 142 0.32 -11.22 5.33
N LEU A 143 -0.42 -10.11 5.38
CA LEU A 143 -1.49 -9.92 6.35
C LEU A 143 -2.83 -10.37 5.78
N MET A 144 -3.60 -11.09 6.58
CA MET A 144 -4.94 -11.56 6.25
C MET A 144 -5.96 -11.15 7.32
N ALA A 145 -7.20 -10.98 6.90
CA ALA A 145 -8.36 -10.86 7.76
C ALA A 145 -9.62 -11.24 6.98
N ASN A 146 -10.66 -11.68 7.67
CA ASN A 146 -11.97 -11.94 7.07
C ASN A 146 -12.65 -10.63 6.63
N ASN A 147 -13.64 -10.75 5.74
CA ASN A 147 -14.29 -9.58 5.14
C ASN A 147 -15.05 -8.74 6.16
N GLU A 148 -15.63 -9.37 7.17
CA GLU A 148 -16.37 -8.67 8.23
C GLU A 148 -15.43 -7.81 9.07
N THR A 149 -14.28 -8.35 9.50
CA THR A 149 -13.25 -7.60 10.23
C THR A 149 -12.74 -6.41 9.44
N LYS A 150 -12.42 -6.60 8.15
CA LYS A 150 -11.98 -5.52 7.25
C LYS A 150 -13.02 -4.41 7.14
N ALA A 151 -14.28 -4.80 6.93
CA ALA A 151 -15.39 -3.86 6.79
C ALA A 151 -15.68 -3.10 8.10
N LYS A 152 -15.65 -3.77 9.25
CA LYS A 152 -15.81 -3.12 10.57
C LYS A 152 -14.70 -2.09 10.82
N ARG A 153 -13.44 -2.44 10.53
CA ARG A 153 -12.30 -1.50 10.66
C ARG A 153 -12.50 -0.28 9.76
N ARG A 154 -12.94 -0.49 8.52
CA ARG A 154 -13.20 0.60 7.58
C ARG A 154 -14.37 1.47 8.02
N LEU A 155 -15.44 0.87 8.50
CA LEU A 155 -16.61 1.58 9.03
C LEU A 155 -16.21 2.52 10.17
N ASN A 156 -15.37 2.05 11.11
CA ASN A 156 -14.90 2.87 12.23
C ASN A 156 -14.06 4.06 11.74
N GLN A 157 -13.13 3.84 10.80
CA GLN A 157 -12.32 4.91 10.20
C GLN A 157 -13.17 5.98 9.49
N LEU A 158 -14.25 5.57 8.82
CA LEU A 158 -15.15 6.50 8.14
C LEU A 158 -16.03 7.27 9.13
N LYS A 159 -16.50 6.59 10.18
CA LYS A 159 -17.24 7.24 11.28
C LYS A 159 -16.42 8.32 11.99
N GLU A 160 -15.13 8.06 12.25
CA GLU A 160 -14.21 9.05 12.83
C GLU A 160 -14.05 10.29 11.95
N LYS A 161 -14.23 10.14 10.63
CA LYS A 161 -14.24 11.24 9.65
C LYS A 161 -15.64 11.87 9.42
N GLY A 162 -16.65 11.45 10.18
CA GLY A 162 -18.03 11.93 10.04
C GLY A 162 -18.78 11.37 8.82
N ILE A 163 -18.25 10.33 8.17
CA ILE A 163 -18.86 9.74 6.98
C ILE A 163 -19.71 8.53 7.36
N ASN A 164 -20.99 8.58 7.05
CA ASN A 164 -21.95 7.51 7.30
C ASN A 164 -22.11 6.62 6.06
N VAL A 165 -21.80 5.33 6.22
CA VAL A 165 -21.97 4.30 5.19
C VAL A 165 -22.51 3.01 5.81
N SER A 166 -23.16 2.17 5.02
CA SER A 166 -23.64 0.87 5.50
C SER A 166 -22.50 -0.16 5.52
N LEU A 167 -22.53 -1.06 6.52
CA LEU A 167 -21.55 -2.16 6.62
C LEU A 167 -21.64 -3.08 5.39
N THR A 168 -22.85 -3.36 4.89
CA THR A 168 -23.06 -4.19 3.70
C THR A 168 -22.40 -3.58 2.48
N GLN A 169 -22.60 -2.28 2.24
CA GLN A 169 -21.95 -1.59 1.13
C GLN A 169 -20.43 -1.68 1.20
N LEU A 170 -19.85 -1.50 2.40
CA LEU A 170 -18.41 -1.63 2.59
C LEU A 170 -17.89 -3.05 2.33
N ILE A 171 -18.64 -4.07 2.72
CA ILE A 171 -18.30 -5.47 2.44
C ILE A 171 -18.26 -5.70 0.92
N ASP A 172 -19.26 -5.22 0.18
CA ASP A 172 -19.35 -5.38 -1.27
C ASP A 172 -18.20 -4.64 -1.99
N GLU A 173 -17.91 -3.40 -1.58
CA GLU A 173 -16.80 -2.62 -2.14
C GLU A 173 -15.44 -3.27 -1.88
N LEU A 174 -15.19 -3.78 -0.66
CA LEU A 174 -13.96 -4.47 -0.31
C LEU A 174 -13.82 -5.80 -1.08
N ASN A 175 -14.91 -6.58 -1.19
CA ASN A 175 -14.92 -7.81 -1.97
C ASN A 175 -14.61 -7.57 -3.44
N ALA A 176 -15.25 -6.55 -4.03
CA ALA A 176 -15.01 -6.19 -5.44
C ALA A 176 -13.54 -5.75 -5.66
N ARG A 177 -12.95 -5.05 -4.71
CA ARG A 177 -11.55 -4.62 -4.75
C ARG A 177 -10.61 -5.82 -4.61
N ASP A 178 -10.80 -6.65 -3.59
CA ASP A 178 -9.97 -7.83 -3.35
C ASP A 178 -10.05 -8.81 -4.52
N LYS A 179 -11.26 -8.98 -5.11
CA LYS A 179 -11.42 -9.78 -6.32
C LYS A 179 -10.58 -9.22 -7.49
N ARG A 180 -10.57 -7.90 -7.71
CA ARG A 180 -9.72 -7.28 -8.74
C ARG A 180 -8.24 -7.54 -8.47
N ASP A 181 -7.79 -7.36 -7.22
CA ASP A 181 -6.39 -7.56 -6.82
C ASP A 181 -5.95 -9.02 -7.02
N LEU A 182 -6.82 -9.99 -6.74
CA LEU A 182 -6.56 -11.44 -6.92
C LEU A 182 -6.57 -11.87 -8.38
N THR A 183 -7.47 -11.31 -9.21
CA THR A 183 -7.72 -11.80 -10.58
C THR A 183 -7.04 -10.98 -11.66
N ARG A 184 -6.38 -9.88 -11.34
CA ARG A 184 -5.67 -9.07 -12.34
C ARG A 184 -4.54 -9.88 -12.98
N LYS A 185 -4.37 -9.71 -14.31
CA LYS A 185 -3.36 -10.45 -15.09
C LYS A 185 -1.92 -10.05 -14.75
N ALA A 186 -1.72 -8.81 -14.33
CA ALA A 186 -0.40 -8.28 -13.97
C ALA A 186 -0.26 -8.19 -12.45
N SER A 187 0.75 -8.84 -11.90
CA SER A 187 1.08 -8.83 -10.47
C SER A 187 -0.14 -9.12 -9.58
N PRO A 188 -0.81 -10.27 -9.72
CA PRO A 188 -1.94 -10.62 -8.85
C PRO A 188 -1.50 -10.62 -7.38
N LEU A 189 -2.45 -10.39 -6.47
CA LEU A 189 -2.19 -10.55 -5.05
C LEU A 189 -1.96 -12.05 -4.76
N VAL A 190 -0.73 -12.41 -4.47
CA VAL A 190 -0.33 -13.78 -4.11
C VAL A 190 0.49 -13.76 -2.81
N ILE A 191 0.45 -14.85 -2.07
CA ILE A 191 1.29 -15.03 -0.89
C ILE A 191 2.65 -15.52 -1.39
N PRO A 192 3.77 -14.79 -1.17
CA PRO A 192 5.10 -15.32 -1.46
C PRO A 192 5.39 -16.56 -0.61
N ASP A 193 6.07 -17.57 -1.18
CA ASP A 193 6.34 -18.86 -0.49
C ASP A 193 7.14 -18.68 0.82
N ASP A 194 7.98 -17.64 0.88
CA ASP A 194 8.83 -17.31 2.03
C ASP A 194 8.22 -16.24 2.95
N ALA A 195 6.95 -15.88 2.77
CA ALA A 195 6.31 -14.87 3.60
C ALA A 195 5.74 -15.46 4.90
N LEU A 196 5.95 -14.75 6.02
CA LEU A 196 5.18 -15.01 7.23
C LEU A 196 3.75 -14.49 7.05
N VAL A 197 2.79 -15.41 7.09
CA VAL A 197 1.36 -15.06 7.06
C VAL A 197 0.90 -14.71 8.47
N ILE A 198 0.31 -13.52 8.64
CA ILE A 198 -0.25 -13.05 9.90
C ILE A 198 -1.75 -12.84 9.74
N GLU A 199 -2.55 -13.67 10.42
CA GLU A 199 -3.98 -13.46 10.55
C GLU A 199 -4.25 -12.39 11.60
N THR A 200 -5.01 -11.36 11.25
CA THR A 200 -5.21 -10.16 12.09
C THR A 200 -6.61 -10.06 12.69
N ASP A 201 -7.48 -11.04 12.47
CA ASP A 201 -8.91 -10.98 12.87
C ASP A 201 -9.13 -10.68 14.35
N ASN A 202 -8.52 -11.44 15.21
CA ASN A 202 -8.71 -11.37 16.67
C ASN A 202 -7.46 -10.84 17.39
N LYS A 203 -6.60 -10.11 16.67
CA LYS A 203 -5.37 -9.56 17.21
C LYS A 203 -5.47 -8.04 17.36
N SER A 204 -4.96 -7.54 18.48
CA SER A 204 -4.73 -6.11 18.63
C SER A 204 -3.56 -5.66 17.76
N ILE A 205 -3.46 -4.35 17.51
CA ILE A 205 -2.31 -3.75 16.80
C ILE A 205 -0.99 -4.16 17.47
N LYS A 206 -0.95 -4.17 18.81
CA LYS A 206 0.23 -4.55 19.60
C LYS A 206 0.61 -6.03 19.41
N ASP A 207 -0.38 -6.91 19.30
CA ASP A 207 -0.13 -8.35 19.10
C ASP A 207 0.47 -8.61 17.73
N VAL A 208 -0.10 -8.00 16.67
CA VAL A 208 0.43 -8.11 15.30
C VAL A 208 1.87 -7.56 15.24
N GLN A 209 2.11 -6.42 15.86
CA GLN A 209 3.45 -5.81 15.92
C GLN A 209 4.43 -6.71 16.68
N LYS A 210 4.03 -7.29 17.82
CA LYS A 210 4.88 -8.18 18.62
C LYS A 210 5.26 -9.44 17.83
N GLU A 211 4.31 -10.02 17.11
CA GLU A 211 4.53 -11.18 16.23
C GLU A 211 5.52 -10.87 15.11
N ALA A 212 5.32 -9.75 14.40
CA ALA A 212 6.22 -9.30 13.36
C ALA A 212 7.63 -9.04 13.89
N MET A 213 7.76 -8.32 15.01
CA MET A 213 9.08 -8.04 15.64
C MET A 213 9.78 -9.30 16.14
N LYS A 214 9.02 -10.30 16.64
CA LYS A 214 9.59 -11.60 17.03
C LYS A 214 10.20 -12.30 15.83
N TYR A 215 9.50 -12.30 14.69
CA TYR A 215 9.99 -12.90 13.44
C TYR A 215 11.23 -12.20 12.92
N ILE A 216 11.22 -10.85 12.87
CA ILE A 216 12.37 -10.05 12.44
C ILE A 216 13.61 -10.39 13.26
N LYS A 217 13.49 -10.46 14.59
CA LYS A 217 14.62 -10.82 15.49
C LYS A 217 15.10 -12.24 15.27
N SER A 218 14.21 -13.20 15.00
CA SER A 218 14.57 -14.58 14.76
C SER A 218 15.26 -14.84 13.41
N SER A 219 15.08 -13.94 12.46
CA SER A 219 15.70 -14.03 11.13
C SER A 219 17.16 -13.53 11.09
N ASN A 220 17.74 -13.10 12.23
CA ASN A 220 19.11 -12.54 12.34
C ASN A 220 19.37 -11.34 11.40
N GLN A 221 18.34 -10.56 11.10
CA GLN A 221 18.42 -9.39 10.20
C GLN A 221 18.55 -8.06 10.96
N LEU A 222 18.59 -8.10 12.31
CA LEU A 222 18.82 -6.95 13.19
C LEU A 222 20.09 -7.15 14.04
#